data_8c1ba888c3cd62d19d953f679393f6c6
#
_entry.id   8c1ba888c3cd62d19d953f679393f6c6
#
_cell.length_a   1.000
_cell.length_b   1.000
_cell.length_c   1.000
_cell.angle_alpha   90.00
_cell.angle_beta   90.00
_cell.angle_gamma   90.00
#
_symmetry.space_group_name_H-M   'P 1'
#
loop_
_entity.id
_entity.type
_entity.pdbx_description
1 polymer ?
#
loop_
_entity_poly.entity_id
_entity_poly.type
_entity_poly.pdbx_seq_one_letter_code
_entity_poly.pdbx_strand_id
1 'polypeptide(L)'
;SFPTRRSSDLRVLFVNDGSRDATWSLIQKFASEDEHFIGISQSRNRGHQNAVLAGLMEALHSGSCDITISIDCDGQDDINTMDEMVKRYLDGAEVVYGVRSRRDTDTFFKRFTAEGFYHVMNALGADIVFNHADYRLISTRVLESFADYREVNIFLRGMVPLVGYPSDTV
;
A
#
# COMPACT_ATOMS: atom_id res chain seq x y z
N SER A 1 -15.13 -14.53 17.31
CA SER A 1 -15.96 -13.31 17.29
C SER A 1 -14.99 -12.14 17.36
N PHE A 2 -14.74 -11.54 16.20
CA PHE A 2 -13.92 -10.32 16.13
C PHE A 2 -14.71 -9.18 16.79
N PRO A 3 -14.07 -8.35 17.64
CA PRO A 3 -14.73 -7.17 18.14
C PRO A 3 -15.05 -6.26 16.94
N THR A 4 -16.31 -5.86 16.81
CA THR A 4 -16.71 -4.80 15.89
C THR A 4 -16.01 -3.52 16.32
N ARG A 5 -14.85 -3.22 15.71
CA ARG A 5 -14.17 -1.95 15.95
C ARG A 5 -15.06 -0.81 15.44
N ARG A 6 -15.14 0.25 16.22
CA ARG A 6 -15.92 1.44 15.88
C ARG A 6 -15.16 2.26 14.83
N SER A 7 -15.86 3.11 14.09
CA SER A 7 -15.23 4.07 13.16
C SER A 7 -14.18 4.97 13.81
N SER A 8 -14.17 5.06 15.15
CA SER A 8 -13.16 5.73 15.96
C SER A 8 -11.76 5.11 15.92
N ASP A 9 -11.63 3.91 15.35
CA ASP A 9 -10.34 3.18 15.27
C ASP A 9 -9.61 3.42 13.94
N LEU A 10 -10.21 4.15 12.99
CA LEU A 10 -9.60 4.53 11.73
C LEU A 10 -8.64 5.71 11.94
N ARG A 11 -7.43 5.63 11.38
CA ARG A 11 -6.47 6.72 11.32
C ARG A 11 -5.97 6.91 9.90
N VAL A 12 -5.70 8.15 9.53
CA VAL A 12 -5.12 8.52 8.24
C VAL A 12 -3.71 9.03 8.49
N LEU A 13 -2.72 8.29 8.00
CA LEU A 13 -1.31 8.66 8.11
C LEU A 13 -0.84 9.27 6.80
N PHE A 14 -0.57 10.57 6.80
CA PHE A 14 0.05 11.27 5.69
C PHE A 14 1.57 11.15 5.75
N VAL A 15 2.17 10.76 4.63
CA VAL A 15 3.62 10.69 4.50
C VAL A 15 4.10 11.76 3.53
N ASN A 16 4.84 12.74 4.04
CA ASN A 16 5.47 13.78 3.23
C ASN A 16 6.90 13.36 2.83
N ASP A 17 7.14 13.15 1.55
CA ASP A 17 8.46 12.79 1.01
C ASP A 17 9.31 14.02 0.68
N GLY A 18 9.44 14.93 1.67
CA GLY A 18 10.29 16.10 1.57
C GLY A 18 9.78 17.16 0.59
N SER A 19 8.47 17.38 0.52
CA SER A 19 7.85 18.44 -0.28
C SER A 19 8.38 19.83 0.10
N ARG A 20 8.49 20.72 -0.89
CA ARG A 20 8.98 22.09 -0.71
C ARG A 20 7.88 23.15 -0.77
N ASP A 21 6.66 22.73 -1.00
CA ASP A 21 5.45 23.56 -1.06
C ASP A 21 4.70 23.55 0.29
N ALA A 22 3.43 23.96 0.28
CA ALA A 22 2.60 24.02 1.47
C ALA A 22 2.12 22.66 1.99
N THR A 23 2.50 21.52 1.37
CA THR A 23 1.99 20.19 1.73
C THR A 23 2.19 19.88 3.20
N TRP A 24 3.40 20.06 3.74
CA TRP A 24 3.67 19.74 5.13
C TRP A 24 2.88 20.61 6.10
N SER A 25 2.75 21.91 5.86
CA SER A 25 1.94 22.81 6.70
C SER A 25 0.45 22.45 6.67
N LEU A 26 -0.07 21.98 5.55
CA LEU A 26 -1.45 21.49 5.47
C LEU A 26 -1.64 20.19 6.28
N ILE A 27 -0.71 19.25 6.19
CA ILE A 27 -0.74 18.02 7.01
C ILE A 27 -0.74 18.35 8.49
N GLN A 28 0.17 19.24 8.92
CA GLN A 28 0.24 19.69 10.31
C GLN A 28 -1.07 20.34 10.77
N LYS A 29 -1.71 21.14 9.91
CA LYS A 29 -3.01 21.73 10.21
C LYS A 29 -4.07 20.65 10.41
N PHE A 30 -4.23 19.69 9.51
CA PHE A 30 -5.20 18.59 9.67
C PHE A 30 -4.95 17.80 10.95
N ALA A 31 -3.70 17.44 11.24
CA ALA A 31 -3.34 16.73 12.46
C ALA A 31 -3.61 17.53 13.75
N SER A 32 -3.64 18.88 13.68
CA SER A 32 -3.99 19.73 14.83
C SER A 32 -5.49 19.88 15.04
N GLU A 33 -6.29 19.67 14.00
CA GLU A 33 -7.76 19.83 14.02
C GLU A 33 -8.50 18.54 14.37
N ASP A 34 -7.89 17.36 14.03
CA ASP A 34 -8.52 16.05 14.25
C ASP A 34 -7.44 14.99 14.55
N GLU A 35 -7.60 14.29 15.67
CA GLU A 35 -6.70 13.25 16.16
C GLU A 35 -6.60 12.00 15.26
N HIS A 36 -7.55 11.81 14.35
CA HIS A 36 -7.50 10.72 13.37
C HIS A 36 -6.46 10.98 12.26
N PHE A 37 -6.03 12.22 12.07
CA PHE A 37 -5.01 12.58 11.10
C PHE A 37 -3.62 12.63 11.74
N ILE A 38 -2.68 11.90 11.16
CA ILE A 38 -1.30 11.84 11.61
C ILE A 38 -0.41 12.21 10.43
N GLY A 39 0.68 12.91 10.68
CA GLY A 39 1.65 13.26 9.65
C GLY A 39 3.06 12.85 10.02
N ILE A 40 3.78 12.27 9.07
CA ILE A 40 5.23 12.09 9.16
C ILE A 40 5.90 12.77 7.97
N SER A 41 7.09 13.34 8.19
CA SER A 41 7.86 14.01 7.15
C SER A 41 9.26 13.45 7.07
N GLN A 42 9.66 13.02 5.88
CA GLN A 42 11.04 12.62 5.62
C GLN A 42 11.94 13.87 5.50
N SER A 43 13.17 13.76 5.93
CA SER A 43 14.15 14.87 5.92
C SER A 43 14.48 15.35 4.50
N ARG A 44 14.24 14.53 3.48
CA ARG A 44 14.41 14.82 2.05
C ARG A 44 13.59 13.84 1.23
N ASN A 45 13.38 14.16 -0.03
CA ASN A 45 12.79 13.23 -0.99
C ASN A 45 13.66 11.95 -1.09
N ARG A 46 13.07 10.81 -0.80
CA ARG A 46 13.67 9.48 -0.84
C ARG A 46 13.01 8.61 -1.93
N GLY A 47 12.00 9.13 -2.59
CA GLY A 47 11.20 8.47 -3.60
C GLY A 47 10.02 7.69 -3.03
N HIS A 48 9.03 7.51 -3.88
CA HIS A 48 7.72 6.97 -3.56
C HIS A 48 7.76 5.67 -2.73
N GLN A 49 8.54 4.67 -3.13
CA GLN A 49 8.61 3.37 -2.42
C GLN A 49 9.11 3.52 -0.97
N ASN A 50 10.07 4.42 -0.73
CA ASN A 50 10.56 4.71 0.61
C ASN A 50 9.53 5.48 1.44
N ALA A 51 8.73 6.35 0.82
CA ALA A 51 7.65 7.04 1.50
C ALA A 51 6.56 6.05 1.95
N VAL A 52 6.12 5.16 1.05
CA VAL A 52 5.16 4.10 1.38
C VAL A 52 5.69 3.22 2.51
N LEU A 53 6.95 2.76 2.41
CA LEU A 53 7.56 1.96 3.47
C LEU A 53 7.60 2.69 4.81
N ALA A 54 7.98 3.98 4.81
CA ALA A 54 8.02 4.77 6.04
C ALA A 54 6.63 4.82 6.71
N GLY A 55 5.56 5.00 5.94
CA GLY A 55 4.20 4.97 6.45
C GLY A 55 3.80 3.60 7.02
N LEU A 56 4.13 2.52 6.32
CA LEU A 56 3.84 1.16 6.77
C LEU A 56 4.58 0.82 8.07
N MET A 57 5.86 1.19 8.17
CA MET A 57 6.67 0.96 9.38
C MET A 57 6.21 1.82 10.55
N GLU A 58 5.79 3.06 10.34
CA GLU A 58 5.20 3.90 11.37
C GLU A 58 3.89 3.29 11.91
N ALA A 59 3.03 2.81 11.01
CA ALA A 59 1.80 2.13 11.39
C ALA A 59 2.10 0.87 12.23
N LEU A 60 3.09 0.06 11.83
CA LEU A 60 3.54 -1.11 12.58
C LEU A 60 4.06 -0.72 13.97
N HIS A 61 4.95 0.28 14.06
CA HIS A 61 5.54 0.71 15.33
C HIS A 61 4.52 1.32 16.29
N SER A 62 3.45 1.94 15.79
CA SER A 62 2.36 2.43 16.62
C SER A 62 1.64 1.33 17.39
N GLY A 63 1.69 0.07 16.90
CA GLY A 63 1.06 -1.10 17.51
C GLY A 63 -0.45 -1.02 17.63
N SER A 64 -1.09 -0.09 16.91
CA SER A 64 -2.49 0.27 17.10
C SER A 64 -3.41 -0.15 15.96
N CYS A 65 -2.92 -0.85 14.93
CA CYS A 65 -3.72 -1.28 13.79
C CYS A 65 -3.57 -2.78 13.51
N ASP A 66 -4.61 -3.40 12.95
CA ASP A 66 -4.59 -4.78 12.46
C ASP A 66 -4.22 -4.84 10.98
N ILE A 67 -4.57 -3.79 10.25
CA ILE A 67 -4.37 -3.64 8.81
C ILE A 67 -3.95 -2.22 8.46
N THR A 68 -3.25 -2.09 7.36
CA THR A 68 -2.94 -0.81 6.70
C THR A 68 -3.46 -0.84 5.27
N ILE A 69 -3.94 0.30 4.78
CA ILE A 69 -4.26 0.48 3.36
C ILE A 69 -3.42 1.64 2.85
N SER A 70 -2.52 1.36 1.90
CA SER A 70 -1.75 2.40 1.21
C SER A 70 -2.49 2.88 -0.04
N ILE A 71 -2.54 4.18 -0.25
CA ILE A 71 -3.17 4.81 -1.41
C ILE A 71 -2.39 6.05 -1.84
N ASP A 72 -2.31 6.29 -3.15
CA ASP A 72 -1.71 7.49 -3.71
C ASP A 72 -2.67 8.69 -3.59
N CYS A 73 -2.13 9.87 -3.26
CA CYS A 73 -2.92 11.10 -3.08
C CYS A 73 -3.24 11.81 -4.41
N ASP A 74 -3.14 11.13 -5.55
CA ASP A 74 -3.37 11.70 -6.88
C ASP A 74 -4.83 11.60 -7.38
N GLY A 75 -5.69 10.95 -6.59
CA GLY A 75 -7.11 10.77 -6.87
C GLY A 75 -7.40 9.78 -8.01
N GLN A 76 -6.45 8.95 -8.41
CA GLN A 76 -6.65 7.94 -9.47
C GLN A 76 -7.28 6.65 -8.95
N ASP A 77 -7.16 6.37 -7.67
CA ASP A 77 -7.68 5.16 -7.03
C ASP A 77 -9.05 5.43 -6.38
N ASP A 78 -9.97 4.49 -6.52
CA ASP A 78 -11.32 4.61 -5.94
C ASP A 78 -11.30 4.24 -4.45
N ILE A 79 -11.53 5.23 -3.59
CA ILE A 79 -11.57 5.05 -2.13
C ILE A 79 -12.67 4.08 -1.68
N ASN A 80 -13.76 3.93 -2.45
CA ASN A 80 -14.85 3.01 -2.09
C ASN A 80 -14.42 1.54 -2.19
N THR A 81 -13.35 1.24 -2.90
CA THR A 81 -12.76 -0.10 -2.96
C THR A 81 -12.20 -0.56 -1.62
N MET A 82 -11.91 0.36 -0.68
CA MET A 82 -11.40 0.02 0.65
C MET A 82 -12.36 -0.91 1.43
N ASP A 83 -13.66 -0.71 1.29
CA ASP A 83 -14.65 -1.56 1.97
C ASP A 83 -14.57 -3.02 1.49
N GLU A 84 -14.38 -3.22 0.19
CA GLU A 84 -14.20 -4.56 -0.37
C GLU A 84 -12.84 -5.16 0.02
N MET A 85 -11.77 -4.36 0.09
CA MET A 85 -10.47 -4.82 0.60
C MET A 85 -10.59 -5.33 2.03
N VAL A 86 -11.25 -4.57 2.91
CA VAL A 86 -11.48 -4.98 4.32
C VAL A 86 -12.28 -6.28 4.37
N LYS A 87 -13.29 -6.44 3.53
CA LYS A 87 -14.08 -7.66 3.46
C LYS A 87 -13.24 -8.86 3.04
N ARG A 88 -12.37 -8.74 2.02
CA ARG A 88 -11.43 -9.79 1.63
C ARG A 88 -10.47 -10.17 2.75
N TYR A 89 -10.00 -9.19 3.51
CA TYR A 89 -9.20 -9.45 4.72
C TYR A 89 -9.99 -10.25 5.75
N LEU A 90 -11.23 -9.90 6.03
CA LEU A 90 -12.09 -10.63 6.96
C LEU A 90 -12.41 -12.06 6.48
N ASP A 91 -12.40 -12.30 5.17
CA ASP A 91 -12.55 -13.62 4.54
C ASP A 91 -11.24 -14.43 4.55
N GLY A 92 -10.11 -13.85 5.06
CA GLY A 92 -8.86 -14.56 5.30
C GLY A 92 -7.67 -14.17 4.43
N ALA A 93 -7.81 -13.17 3.55
CA ALA A 93 -6.67 -12.64 2.82
C ALA A 93 -5.82 -11.74 3.73
N GLU A 94 -4.51 -11.90 3.71
CA GLU A 94 -3.56 -11.09 4.49
C GLU A 94 -3.03 -9.90 3.68
N VAL A 95 -3.13 -9.99 2.34
CA VAL A 95 -2.81 -8.94 1.40
C VAL A 95 -3.93 -8.81 0.37
N VAL A 96 -4.42 -7.60 0.12
CA VAL A 96 -5.41 -7.34 -0.94
C VAL A 96 -4.91 -6.23 -1.86
N TYR A 97 -4.82 -6.55 -3.15
CA TYR A 97 -4.36 -5.61 -4.17
C TYR A 97 -5.55 -4.90 -4.84
N GLY A 98 -5.51 -3.58 -4.90
CA GLY A 98 -6.38 -2.80 -5.78
C GLY A 98 -5.87 -2.90 -7.21
N VAL A 99 -6.67 -3.51 -8.08
CA VAL A 99 -6.33 -3.66 -9.50
C VAL A 99 -7.09 -2.62 -10.30
N ARG A 100 -6.36 -1.73 -10.97
CA ARG A 100 -6.99 -0.73 -11.85
C ARG A 100 -7.67 -1.46 -13.02
N SER A 101 -8.97 -1.30 -13.16
CA SER A 101 -9.69 -1.75 -14.34
C SER A 101 -9.05 -1.14 -15.59
N ARG A 102 -8.92 -1.94 -16.66
CA ARG A 102 -8.20 -1.62 -17.91
C ARG A 102 -8.43 -0.18 -18.37
N ARG A 103 -7.35 0.55 -18.59
CA ARG A 103 -7.39 1.72 -19.48
C ARG A 103 -7.52 1.22 -20.91
N ASP A 104 -8.62 1.57 -21.59
CA ASP A 104 -8.85 1.27 -23.03
C ASP A 104 -7.83 1.91 -23.98
N THR A 105 -6.81 2.59 -23.44
CA THR A 105 -5.78 3.33 -24.20
C THR A 105 -4.44 2.63 -24.31
N ASP A 106 -4.28 1.40 -23.79
CA ASP A 106 -2.99 0.71 -23.91
C ASP A 106 -2.77 0.18 -25.33
N THR A 107 -1.74 0.73 -25.98
CA THR A 107 -1.31 0.37 -27.32
C THR A 107 -0.97 -1.13 -27.38
N PHE A 108 -1.43 -1.83 -28.41
CA PHE A 108 -1.24 -3.28 -28.64
C PHE A 108 0.21 -3.75 -28.42
N PHE A 109 1.19 -2.91 -28.74
CA PHE A 109 2.62 -3.20 -28.55
C PHE A 109 3.05 -3.24 -27.07
N LYS A 110 2.51 -2.36 -26.21
CA LYS A 110 2.78 -2.38 -24.76
C LYS A 110 2.21 -3.64 -24.10
N ARG A 111 1.07 -4.10 -24.59
CA ARG A 111 0.42 -5.30 -24.10
C ARG A 111 1.22 -6.56 -24.46
N PHE A 112 1.72 -6.65 -25.68
CA PHE A 112 2.53 -7.80 -26.15
C PHE A 112 3.88 -7.92 -25.41
N THR A 113 4.57 -6.79 -25.19
CA THR A 113 5.84 -6.77 -24.45
C THR A 113 5.64 -7.07 -22.97
N ALA A 114 4.56 -6.61 -22.36
CA ALA A 114 4.21 -6.92 -20.97
C ALA A 114 3.88 -8.42 -20.81
N GLU A 115 3.05 -9.00 -21.67
CA GLU A 115 2.70 -10.42 -21.63
C GLU A 115 3.96 -11.30 -21.79
N GLY A 116 4.87 -10.95 -22.69
CA GLY A 116 6.16 -11.65 -22.87
C GLY A 116 7.04 -11.59 -21.62
N PHE A 117 7.13 -10.42 -20.97
CA PHE A 117 7.88 -10.27 -19.73
C PHE A 117 7.31 -11.14 -18.60
N TYR A 118 5.99 -11.15 -18.43
CA TYR A 118 5.33 -11.96 -17.40
C TYR A 118 5.46 -13.46 -17.63
N HIS A 119 5.40 -13.92 -18.89
CA HIS A 119 5.67 -15.32 -19.21
C HIS A 119 7.08 -15.75 -18.81
N VAL A 120 8.07 -14.90 -19.04
CA VAL A 120 9.46 -15.16 -18.63
C VAL A 120 9.57 -15.17 -17.10
N MET A 121 8.95 -14.24 -16.40
CA MET A 121 8.99 -14.15 -14.93
C MET A 121 8.27 -15.32 -14.27
N ASN A 122 7.11 -15.74 -14.78
CA ASN A 122 6.41 -16.94 -14.30
C ASN A 122 7.24 -18.21 -14.54
N ALA A 123 7.91 -18.32 -15.69
CA ALA A 123 8.81 -19.46 -15.99
C ALA A 123 10.02 -19.49 -15.02
N LEU A 124 10.42 -18.35 -14.48
CA LEU A 124 11.46 -18.21 -13.45
C LEU A 124 10.91 -18.41 -12.00
N GLY A 125 9.62 -18.76 -11.87
CA GLY A 125 8.99 -19.04 -10.57
C GLY A 125 8.55 -17.83 -9.78
N ALA A 126 8.48 -16.64 -10.40
CA ALA A 126 7.98 -15.42 -9.76
C ALA A 126 6.49 -15.24 -10.09
N ASP A 127 5.62 -15.47 -9.11
CA ASP A 127 4.18 -15.22 -9.20
C ASP A 127 3.91 -13.72 -9.01
N ILE A 128 4.09 -12.95 -10.10
CA ILE A 128 3.90 -11.50 -10.06
C ILE A 128 2.45 -11.19 -10.39
N VAL A 129 1.72 -10.60 -9.45
CA VAL A 129 0.38 -10.08 -9.70
C VAL A 129 0.44 -8.96 -10.72
N PHE A 130 -0.27 -9.13 -11.84
CA PHE A 130 -0.27 -8.20 -12.97
C PHE A 130 -0.97 -6.88 -12.58
N ASN A 131 -0.35 -5.74 -12.96
CA ASN A 131 -0.97 -4.39 -12.95
C ASN A 131 -1.49 -3.88 -11.59
N HIS A 132 -0.90 -4.32 -10.47
CA HIS A 132 -1.25 -3.75 -9.17
C HIS A 132 -0.55 -2.41 -8.94
N ALA A 133 -1.33 -1.43 -8.57
CA ALA A 133 -0.86 -0.14 -8.06
C ALA A 133 -0.28 -0.31 -6.64
N ASP A 134 0.27 0.76 -6.07
CA ASP A 134 0.63 0.77 -4.65
C ASP A 134 -0.61 0.88 -3.73
N TYR A 135 -1.80 0.86 -4.32
CA TYR A 135 -3.09 0.72 -3.63
C TYR A 135 -3.27 -0.71 -3.15
N ARG A 136 -3.03 -0.94 -1.88
CA ARG A 136 -3.10 -2.27 -1.30
C ARG A 136 -3.40 -2.23 0.19
N LEU A 137 -4.13 -3.26 0.64
CA LEU A 137 -4.28 -3.60 2.05
C LEU A 137 -3.20 -4.61 2.44
N ILE A 138 -2.57 -4.40 3.59
CA ILE A 138 -1.58 -5.31 4.17
C ILE A 138 -1.90 -5.47 5.66
N SER A 139 -1.96 -6.71 6.15
CA SER A 139 -2.13 -6.98 7.57
C SER A 139 -0.87 -6.67 8.37
N THR A 140 -1.03 -6.35 9.65
CA THR A 140 0.10 -6.14 10.58
C THR A 140 1.02 -7.35 10.64
N ARG A 141 0.48 -8.56 10.58
CA ARG A 141 1.24 -9.81 10.53
C ARG A 141 2.22 -9.87 9.35
N VAL A 142 1.79 -9.41 8.17
CA VAL A 142 2.67 -9.32 6.99
C VAL A 142 3.71 -8.24 7.18
N LEU A 143 3.33 -7.07 7.76
CA LEU A 143 4.28 -5.99 8.05
C LEU A 143 5.37 -6.40 9.05
N GLU A 144 5.03 -7.19 10.07
CA GLU A 144 6.01 -7.76 11.00
C GLU A 144 7.08 -8.58 10.27
N SER A 145 6.65 -9.39 9.29
CA SER A 145 7.59 -10.14 8.46
C SER A 145 8.50 -9.24 7.61
N PHE A 146 8.02 -8.05 7.22
CA PHE A 146 8.86 -7.06 6.51
C PHE A 146 9.87 -6.37 7.42
N ALA A 147 9.57 -6.18 8.70
CA ALA A 147 10.49 -5.52 9.63
C ALA A 147 11.83 -6.26 9.78
N ASP A 148 11.85 -7.56 9.50
CA ASP A 148 13.07 -8.40 9.54
C ASP A 148 13.95 -8.23 8.29
N TYR A 149 13.43 -7.69 7.20
CA TYR A 149 14.20 -7.45 5.97
C TYR A 149 15.05 -6.19 6.09
N ARG A 150 16.37 -6.32 5.99
CA ARG A 150 17.34 -5.23 6.13
C ARG A 150 17.86 -4.70 4.79
N GLU A 151 17.13 -4.87 3.72
CA GLU A 151 17.58 -4.46 2.40
C GLU A 151 17.52 -2.94 2.20
N VAL A 152 18.58 -2.37 1.63
CA VAL A 152 18.73 -0.92 1.41
C VAL A 152 17.85 -0.43 0.24
N ASN A 153 17.57 -1.30 -0.72
CA ASN A 153 16.74 -1.00 -1.90
C ASN A 153 15.45 -1.84 -1.85
N ILE A 154 14.48 -1.39 -1.08
CA ILE A 154 13.23 -2.11 -0.89
C ILE A 154 12.34 -1.90 -2.11
N PHE A 155 12.09 -2.99 -2.83
CA PHE A 155 11.10 -3.07 -3.90
C PHE A 155 9.83 -3.75 -3.37
N LEU A 156 8.98 -2.96 -2.69
CA LEU A 156 7.76 -3.45 -2.02
C LEU A 156 6.86 -4.28 -2.95
N ARG A 157 6.73 -3.88 -4.23
CA ARG A 157 5.93 -4.61 -5.22
C ARG A 157 6.41 -6.04 -5.46
N GLY A 158 7.72 -6.28 -5.37
CA GLY A 158 8.29 -7.61 -5.50
C GLY A 158 8.35 -8.38 -4.19
N MET A 159 8.49 -7.68 -3.06
CA MET A 159 8.64 -8.32 -1.76
C MET A 159 7.33 -8.85 -1.19
N VAL A 160 6.21 -8.13 -1.37
CA VAL A 160 4.91 -8.55 -0.83
C VAL A 160 4.50 -9.95 -1.31
N PRO A 161 4.62 -10.31 -2.60
CA PRO A 161 4.36 -11.68 -3.05
C PRO A 161 5.32 -12.73 -2.48
N LEU A 162 6.59 -12.33 -2.21
CA LEU A 162 7.62 -13.30 -1.74
C LEU A 162 7.39 -13.79 -0.32
N VAL A 163 6.63 -13.07 0.51
CA VAL A 163 6.33 -13.49 1.89
C VAL A 163 5.35 -14.66 1.94
N GLY A 164 4.67 -14.98 0.83
CA GLY A 164 3.85 -16.19 0.70
C GLY A 164 2.56 -16.21 1.53
N TYR A 165 2.06 -15.07 1.97
CA TYR A 165 0.78 -14.97 2.67
C TYR A 165 -0.41 -15.03 1.69
N PRO A 166 -1.60 -15.50 2.15
CA PRO A 166 -2.82 -15.49 1.34
C PRO A 166 -3.11 -14.08 0.80
N SER A 167 -3.30 -13.97 -0.52
CA SER A 167 -3.56 -12.69 -1.17
C SER A 167 -4.80 -12.77 -2.08
N ASP A 168 -5.46 -11.62 -2.26
CA ASP A 168 -6.62 -11.46 -3.14
C ASP A 168 -6.54 -10.13 -3.90
N THR A 169 -7.45 -9.91 -4.82
CA THR A 169 -7.54 -8.71 -5.67
C THR A 169 -8.95 -8.14 -5.67
N VAL A 170 -9.08 -6.83 -5.81
CA VAL A 170 -10.33 -6.11 -5.97
C VAL A 170 -10.25 -5.09 -7.09
#